data_282d3ad7ddc0cfd5db170e24a1352847
#
_entry.id   282d3ad7ddc0cfd5db170e24a1352847
#
_cell.length_a   1.000
_cell.length_b   1.000
_cell.length_c   1.000
_cell.angle_alpha   90.00
_cell.angle_beta   90.00
_cell.angle_gamma   90.00
#
_symmetry.space_group_name_H-M   'P 1'
#
loop_
_entity.id
_entity.type
_entity.pdbx_description
1 polymer ?
#
loop_
_entity_poly.entity_id
_entity_poly.type
_entity_poly.pdbx_seq_one_letter_code
_entity_poly.pdbx_strand_id
1 'polypeptide(L)'
;VSFTLQVNDGIADIGRDAWDACAAPTGDPFVSYDFLHACEASGSAVPSQGWAARHLSLHGDDGAVIGVMPLYLKGHSQGEYVFDHSWADAYQRAGGRYYPKLLGAVPFTPATGPRFLVKPVTPEDAQRLSGAAQDADDTAHGGPGSALRSGRDDAIREALLQGALTLVERLGVSSLHVNFPTELEWRAMTEAGLLPRRDIQFIWRNEGYQTFDDFLAALSSNRRKTIRRERREAQAGLDIRILTGADITEAHWDAFFAFYMDTGDRKWGRPYLTRDFFARVGASMADRIALVMAFRDDTPIAGALNFIGRDALYGRQWGALEEVPFLHFELCYYQAIDFAISRGLSRVEAGAQGEHKIARGYLPSPVYSAHWIADPALRDPVARYLDNERRAVEAEMEAMTTELSPYRKG
;
A
#
# COMPACT_ATOMS: atom_id res chain seq x y z
N VAL A 1 15.96 19.44 -20.06
CA VAL A 1 14.55 19.02 -20.18
C VAL A 1 13.75 19.94 -19.28
N SER A 2 12.77 20.65 -19.84
CA SER A 2 11.85 21.49 -19.09
C SER A 2 10.65 20.63 -18.67
N PHE A 3 10.21 20.75 -17.43
CA PHE A 3 9.03 20.03 -16.93
C PHE A 3 7.95 21.03 -16.51
N THR A 4 6.71 20.73 -16.83
CA THR A 4 5.55 21.47 -16.31
C THR A 4 4.80 20.61 -15.30
N LEU A 5 4.69 21.09 -14.06
CA LEU A 5 3.94 20.43 -13.00
C LEU A 5 2.52 20.99 -12.95
N GLN A 6 1.54 20.09 -12.88
CA GLN A 6 0.12 20.43 -12.67
C GLN A 6 -0.39 19.78 -11.38
N VAL A 7 -1.30 20.47 -10.70
CA VAL A 7 -2.06 19.97 -9.55
C VAL A 7 -3.48 19.71 -9.98
N ASN A 8 -3.97 18.52 -9.74
CA ASN A 8 -5.27 18.04 -10.21
C ASN A 8 -6.19 17.74 -9.01
N ASP A 9 -7.44 18.16 -9.07
CA ASP A 9 -8.42 18.05 -7.98
C ASP A 9 -9.12 16.68 -7.93
N GLY A 10 -8.81 15.80 -8.87
CA GLY A 10 -9.23 14.41 -8.95
C GLY A 10 -8.39 13.62 -9.93
N ILE A 11 -8.35 12.30 -9.78
CA ILE A 11 -7.63 11.43 -10.72
C ILE A 11 -8.24 11.48 -12.12
N ALA A 12 -9.55 11.76 -12.21
CA ALA A 12 -10.27 11.89 -13.47
C ALA A 12 -9.76 13.07 -14.33
N ASP A 13 -9.21 14.12 -13.72
CA ASP A 13 -8.65 15.28 -14.43
C ASP A 13 -7.38 14.92 -15.22
N ILE A 14 -6.63 13.91 -14.74
CA ILE A 14 -5.46 13.38 -15.43
C ILE A 14 -5.87 12.38 -16.52
N GLY A 15 -6.90 11.58 -16.22
CA GLY A 15 -7.43 10.54 -17.09
C GLY A 15 -6.68 9.22 -17.00
N ARG A 16 -7.41 8.14 -17.31
CA ARG A 16 -6.95 6.75 -17.19
C ARG A 16 -5.64 6.49 -17.94
N ASP A 17 -5.63 6.80 -19.23
CA ASP A 17 -4.51 6.41 -20.09
C ASP A 17 -3.21 7.09 -19.66
N ALA A 18 -3.29 8.38 -19.29
CA ALA A 18 -2.13 9.15 -18.84
C ALA A 18 -1.62 8.66 -17.47
N TRP A 19 -2.55 8.38 -16.53
CA TRP A 19 -2.20 7.85 -15.22
C TRP A 19 -1.59 6.45 -15.31
N ASP A 20 -2.27 5.53 -15.99
CA ASP A 20 -1.85 4.13 -16.07
C ASP A 20 -0.61 3.94 -16.95
N ALA A 21 -0.28 4.87 -17.85
CA ALA A 21 1.03 4.89 -18.51
C ALA A 21 2.20 4.97 -17.51
N CYS A 22 1.99 5.59 -16.33
CA CYS A 22 2.96 5.66 -15.24
C CYS A 22 2.75 4.55 -14.20
N ALA A 23 1.51 4.20 -13.89
CA ALA A 23 1.15 3.31 -12.79
C ALA A 23 1.19 1.82 -13.18
N ALA A 24 0.65 1.43 -14.34
CA ALA A 24 0.53 0.03 -14.75
C ALA A 24 1.88 -0.73 -14.79
N PRO A 25 3.01 -0.12 -15.19
CA PRO A 25 4.30 -0.79 -15.18
C PRO A 25 4.76 -1.25 -13.80
N THR A 26 4.25 -0.66 -12.72
CA THR A 26 4.58 -1.06 -11.35
C THR A 26 4.00 -2.42 -10.97
N GLY A 27 2.83 -2.75 -11.51
CA GLY A 27 2.06 -3.95 -11.15
C GLY A 27 1.37 -3.87 -9.79
N ASP A 28 1.45 -2.72 -9.11
CA ASP A 28 0.76 -2.44 -7.85
C ASP A 28 -0.72 -2.11 -8.13
N PRO A 29 -1.69 -2.88 -7.60
CA PRO A 29 -3.11 -2.64 -7.85
C PRO A 29 -3.61 -1.32 -7.24
N PHE A 30 -2.97 -0.84 -6.18
CA PHE A 30 -3.48 0.28 -5.38
C PHE A 30 -3.15 1.66 -5.96
N VAL A 31 -2.10 1.75 -6.77
CA VAL A 31 -1.78 2.99 -7.48
C VAL A 31 -2.38 3.05 -8.88
N SER A 32 -3.15 2.03 -9.29
CA SER A 32 -3.87 2.04 -10.58
C SER A 32 -4.95 3.13 -10.61
N TYR A 33 -5.26 3.60 -11.82
CA TYR A 33 -6.38 4.53 -12.00
C TYR A 33 -7.67 3.99 -11.43
N ASP A 34 -7.97 2.72 -11.67
CA ASP A 34 -9.22 2.08 -11.23
C ASP A 34 -9.41 2.10 -9.73
N PHE A 35 -8.36 1.79 -8.96
CA PHE A 35 -8.45 1.76 -7.50
C PHE A 35 -8.63 3.17 -6.93
N LEU A 36 -7.83 4.14 -7.36
CA LEU A 36 -7.91 5.51 -6.85
C LEU A 36 -9.22 6.18 -7.28
N HIS A 37 -9.64 5.97 -8.54
CA HIS A 37 -10.92 6.47 -9.02
C HIS A 37 -12.10 5.84 -8.25
N ALA A 38 -12.03 4.55 -7.90
CA ALA A 38 -13.05 3.92 -7.06
C ALA A 38 -13.11 4.57 -5.67
N CYS A 39 -11.96 4.90 -5.06
CA CYS A 39 -11.92 5.61 -3.77
C CYS A 39 -12.59 7.00 -3.85
N GLU A 40 -12.32 7.75 -4.91
CA GLU A 40 -12.86 9.11 -5.10
C GLU A 40 -14.33 9.10 -5.54
N ALA A 41 -14.65 8.39 -6.62
CA ALA A 41 -15.97 8.39 -7.22
C ALA A 41 -17.05 7.73 -6.34
N SER A 42 -16.66 6.83 -5.43
CA SER A 42 -17.58 6.23 -4.45
C SER A 42 -17.92 7.15 -3.28
N GLY A 43 -17.23 8.31 -3.16
CA GLY A 43 -17.38 9.19 -2.01
C GLY A 43 -16.62 8.71 -0.77
N SER A 44 -15.78 7.67 -0.88
CA SER A 44 -14.95 7.19 0.24
C SER A 44 -13.79 8.13 0.54
N ALA A 45 -13.08 8.59 -0.49
CA ALA A 45 -11.95 9.53 -0.38
C ALA A 45 -12.28 10.87 -1.05
N VAL A 46 -13.06 11.70 -0.38
CA VAL A 46 -13.53 13.01 -0.87
C VAL A 46 -13.32 14.11 0.19
N PRO A 47 -13.39 15.39 -0.18
CA PRO A 47 -13.17 16.49 0.75
C PRO A 47 -14.05 16.45 2.01
N SER A 48 -15.31 16.03 1.90
CA SER A 48 -16.22 15.89 3.04
C SER A 48 -15.83 14.77 4.01
N GLN A 49 -14.98 13.82 3.57
CA GLN A 49 -14.37 12.77 4.37
C GLN A 49 -12.90 13.11 4.75
N GLY A 50 -12.50 14.37 4.60
CA GLY A 50 -11.16 14.84 4.91
C GLY A 50 -10.06 14.40 3.93
N TRP A 51 -10.41 13.97 2.72
CA TRP A 51 -9.51 13.59 1.64
C TRP A 51 -9.78 14.45 0.40
N ALA A 52 -9.11 15.58 0.25
CA ALA A 52 -9.22 16.39 -0.96
C ALA A 52 -8.05 16.07 -1.91
N ALA A 53 -8.34 15.49 -3.06
CA ALA A 53 -7.33 15.16 -4.05
C ALA A 53 -6.55 16.42 -4.49
N ARG A 54 -5.23 16.27 -4.65
CA ARG A 54 -4.27 17.26 -5.15
C ARG A 54 -3.18 16.54 -5.92
N HIS A 55 -3.59 15.58 -6.77
CA HIS A 55 -2.66 14.74 -7.50
C HIS A 55 -1.72 15.58 -8.37
N LEU A 56 -0.45 15.17 -8.37
CA LEU A 56 0.53 15.83 -9.25
C LEU A 56 0.63 15.06 -10.55
N SER A 57 0.68 15.80 -11.67
CA SER A 57 1.10 15.31 -12.97
C SER A 57 2.25 16.15 -13.49
N LEU A 58 3.32 15.49 -13.93
CA LEU A 58 4.49 16.09 -14.53
C LEU A 58 4.44 15.88 -16.04
N HIS A 59 4.56 16.95 -16.80
CA HIS A 59 4.46 16.95 -18.25
C HIS A 59 5.82 17.25 -18.88
N GLY A 60 6.16 16.52 -19.93
CA GLY A 60 7.32 16.78 -20.76
C GLY A 60 7.11 17.94 -21.73
N ASP A 61 8.14 18.24 -22.53
CA ASP A 61 8.13 19.35 -23.51
C ASP A 61 7.03 19.17 -24.59
N ASP A 62 6.59 17.96 -24.85
CA ASP A 62 5.49 17.61 -25.77
C ASP A 62 4.08 17.69 -25.11
N GLY A 63 4.01 18.06 -23.85
CA GLY A 63 2.79 18.10 -23.06
C GLY A 63 2.29 16.74 -22.56
N ALA A 64 2.96 15.65 -22.90
CA ALA A 64 2.57 14.32 -22.42
C ALA A 64 2.90 14.15 -20.94
N VAL A 65 2.04 13.41 -20.22
CA VAL A 65 2.30 13.03 -18.82
C VAL A 65 3.45 12.01 -18.79
N ILE A 66 4.49 12.32 -18.01
CA ILE A 66 5.69 11.51 -17.84
C ILE A 66 5.89 11.02 -16.40
N GLY A 67 5.18 11.62 -15.46
CA GLY A 67 5.20 11.21 -14.05
C GLY A 67 3.94 11.67 -13.32
N VAL A 68 3.49 10.90 -12.34
CA VAL A 68 2.35 11.25 -11.50
C VAL A 68 2.60 10.86 -10.03
N MET A 69 1.93 11.54 -9.11
CA MET A 69 1.98 11.24 -7.67
C MET A 69 0.57 11.35 -7.08
N PRO A 70 0.08 10.28 -6.41
CA PRO A 70 -1.15 10.38 -5.61
C PRO A 70 -0.91 11.27 -4.40
N LEU A 71 -1.62 12.37 -4.31
CA LEU A 71 -1.46 13.38 -3.27
C LEU A 71 -2.83 13.90 -2.82
N TYR A 72 -2.98 14.08 -1.51
CA TYR A 72 -4.22 14.54 -0.89
C TYR A 72 -3.96 15.65 0.12
N LEU A 73 -4.85 16.63 0.17
CA LEU A 73 -4.95 17.57 1.28
C LEU A 73 -5.84 16.96 2.35
N LYS A 74 -5.28 16.73 3.53
CA LYS A 74 -5.91 16.01 4.63
C LYS A 74 -6.38 16.93 5.73
N GLY A 75 -7.67 16.80 6.08
CA GLY A 75 -8.27 17.53 7.22
C GLY A 75 -8.09 16.84 8.57
N HIS A 76 -7.62 15.58 8.59
CA HIS A 76 -7.39 14.75 9.77
C HIS A 76 -6.49 13.56 9.41
N SER A 77 -6.01 12.78 10.39
CA SER A 77 -5.12 11.61 10.13
C SER A 77 -5.84 10.26 10.08
N GLN A 78 -7.15 10.24 9.98
CA GLN A 78 -7.90 8.97 9.85
C GLN A 78 -7.70 8.33 8.48
N GLY A 79 -7.59 6.98 8.47
CA GLY A 79 -7.45 6.20 7.24
C GLY A 79 -6.07 6.20 6.62
N GLU A 80 -5.05 6.76 7.28
CA GLU A 80 -3.66 6.86 6.80
C GLU A 80 -2.77 5.71 7.24
N TYR A 81 -3.09 5.06 8.36
CA TYR A 81 -2.35 3.97 9.00
C TYR A 81 -0.89 4.31 9.37
N VAL A 82 -0.50 5.57 9.34
CA VAL A 82 0.72 6.12 9.94
C VAL A 82 0.26 7.10 11.03
N PHE A 83 0.53 6.74 12.29
CA PHE A 83 -0.06 7.42 13.43
C PHE A 83 0.78 8.63 13.84
N ASP A 84 0.28 9.83 13.55
CA ASP A 84 0.87 11.12 13.90
C ASP A 84 -0.03 11.96 14.82
N HIS A 85 -1.03 11.34 15.43
CA HIS A 85 -1.96 12.02 16.35
C HIS A 85 -1.25 12.73 17.50
N SER A 86 -0.20 12.11 18.06
CA SER A 86 0.58 12.72 19.15
C SER A 86 1.33 13.99 18.70
N TRP A 87 1.74 14.06 17.44
CA TRP A 87 2.37 15.26 16.87
C TRP A 87 1.34 16.37 16.68
N ALA A 88 0.17 16.03 16.15
CA ALA A 88 -0.94 16.96 15.99
C ALA A 88 -1.37 17.55 17.32
N ASP A 89 -1.57 16.71 18.33
CA ASP A 89 -1.97 17.13 19.69
C ASP A 89 -0.91 18.01 20.36
N ALA A 90 0.37 17.66 20.23
CA ALA A 90 1.47 18.43 20.79
C ALA A 90 1.56 19.82 20.14
N TYR A 91 1.44 19.88 18.80
CA TYR A 91 1.52 21.14 18.06
C TYR A 91 0.32 22.04 18.34
N GLN A 92 -0.89 21.48 18.43
CA GLN A 92 -2.09 22.24 18.78
C GLN A 92 -2.02 22.80 20.20
N ARG A 93 -1.52 22.04 21.18
CA ARG A 93 -1.28 22.53 22.54
C ARG A 93 -0.26 23.66 22.60
N ALA A 94 0.69 23.67 21.68
CA ALA A 94 1.65 24.77 21.54
C ALA A 94 1.11 25.98 20.75
N GLY A 95 -0.18 25.95 20.35
CA GLY A 95 -0.83 27.04 19.62
C GLY A 95 -0.65 26.95 18.08
N GLY A 96 -0.06 25.88 17.58
CA GLY A 96 0.10 25.63 16.14
C GLY A 96 -1.15 25.01 15.49
N ARG A 97 -1.22 25.08 14.18
CA ARG A 97 -2.29 24.46 13.38
C ARG A 97 -1.73 23.32 12.55
N TYR A 98 -1.99 22.07 12.97
CA TYR A 98 -1.48 20.89 12.29
C TYR A 98 -2.23 20.57 10.98
N TYR A 99 -3.55 20.66 11.00
CA TYR A 99 -4.39 20.44 9.82
C TYR A 99 -4.79 21.75 9.14
N PRO A 100 -4.94 21.77 7.81
CA PRO A 100 -4.69 20.65 6.88
C PRO A 100 -3.20 20.38 6.68
N LYS A 101 -2.90 19.16 6.20
CA LYS A 101 -1.56 18.70 5.81
C LYS A 101 -1.62 18.04 4.42
N LEU A 102 -0.49 17.93 3.70
CA LEU A 102 -0.40 17.14 2.48
C LEU A 102 0.01 15.70 2.77
N LEU A 103 -0.57 14.76 2.02
CA LEU A 103 -0.33 13.34 2.16
C LEU A 103 -0.16 12.65 0.80
N GLY A 104 1.04 12.17 0.50
CA GLY A 104 1.33 11.24 -0.59
C GLY A 104 1.06 9.80 -0.13
N ALA A 105 -0.10 9.25 -0.47
CA ALA A 105 -0.52 7.92 -0.05
C ALA A 105 -1.64 7.37 -0.92
N VAL A 106 -1.92 6.08 -0.76
CA VAL A 106 -3.15 5.46 -1.27
C VAL A 106 -4.19 5.49 -0.13
N PRO A 107 -5.41 5.97 -0.37
CA PRO A 107 -6.45 6.04 0.65
C PRO A 107 -6.74 4.67 1.28
N PHE A 108 -6.84 4.64 2.60
CA PHE A 108 -7.23 3.47 3.40
C PHE A 108 -6.37 2.21 3.17
N THR A 109 -5.13 2.36 2.66
CA THR A 109 -4.32 1.25 2.17
C THR A 109 -2.91 1.28 2.74
N PRO A 110 -2.62 0.56 3.84
CA PRO A 110 -1.28 0.42 4.39
C PRO A 110 -0.47 -0.66 3.65
N ALA A 111 -0.29 -0.50 2.35
CA ALA A 111 0.54 -1.38 1.51
C ALA A 111 1.74 -0.61 0.97
N THR A 112 2.91 -1.23 1.05
CA THR A 112 4.14 -0.67 0.48
C THR A 112 4.07 -0.71 -1.05
N GLY A 113 4.34 0.43 -1.68
CA GLY A 113 4.37 0.56 -3.14
C GLY A 113 4.93 1.91 -3.57
N PRO A 114 5.16 2.12 -4.86
CA PRO A 114 5.68 3.39 -5.37
C PRO A 114 4.68 4.53 -5.14
N ARG A 115 5.23 5.70 -4.84
CA ARG A 115 4.46 6.96 -4.69
C ARG A 115 4.81 7.97 -5.75
N PHE A 116 5.97 7.83 -6.37
CA PHE A 116 6.41 8.61 -7.52
C PHE A 116 6.39 7.70 -8.76
N LEU A 117 5.30 7.77 -9.53
CA LEU A 117 5.06 6.90 -10.67
C LEU A 117 5.63 7.54 -11.92
N VAL A 118 6.50 6.83 -12.63
CA VAL A 118 7.20 7.35 -13.81
C VAL A 118 6.85 6.52 -15.03
N LYS A 119 6.52 7.20 -16.12
CA LYS A 119 6.28 6.56 -17.42
C LYS A 119 7.59 5.97 -17.94
N PRO A 120 7.67 4.65 -18.18
CA PRO A 120 8.86 4.04 -18.76
C PRO A 120 9.21 4.63 -20.12
N VAL A 121 10.51 4.71 -20.41
CA VAL A 121 11.00 5.10 -21.73
C VAL A 121 10.73 3.98 -22.72
N THR A 122 10.00 4.26 -23.79
CA THR A 122 9.83 3.32 -24.90
C THR A 122 11.11 3.18 -25.72
N PRO A 123 11.30 2.09 -26.49
CA PRO A 123 12.44 1.97 -27.39
C PRO A 123 12.55 3.14 -28.39
N GLU A 124 11.44 3.69 -28.83
CA GLU A 124 11.38 4.84 -29.73
C GLU A 124 11.84 6.15 -29.04
N ASP A 125 11.40 6.37 -27.79
CA ASP A 125 11.85 7.48 -26.97
C ASP A 125 13.36 7.36 -26.66
N ALA A 126 13.85 6.13 -26.41
CA ALA A 126 15.26 5.88 -26.18
C ALA A 126 16.12 6.23 -27.42
N GLN A 127 15.63 5.95 -28.62
CA GLN A 127 16.30 6.33 -29.86
C GLN A 127 16.33 7.86 -30.06
N ARG A 128 15.26 8.57 -29.76
CA ARG A 128 15.22 10.04 -29.80
C ARG A 128 16.19 10.67 -28.80
N LEU A 129 16.26 10.13 -27.59
CA LEU A 129 17.17 10.59 -26.54
C LEU A 129 18.65 10.30 -26.87
N SER A 130 18.95 9.16 -27.51
CA SER A 130 20.31 8.83 -27.93
C SER A 130 20.76 9.63 -29.18
N GLY A 131 19.86 9.97 -30.09
CA GLY A 131 20.12 10.81 -31.21
C GLY A 131 20.50 12.29 -30.85
N ALA A 132 20.00 12.75 -29.69
CA ALA A 132 20.35 14.07 -29.14
C ALA A 132 21.68 14.05 -28.32
N ALA A 133 22.20 12.85 -27.97
CA ALA A 133 23.43 12.69 -27.17
C ALA A 133 24.69 12.34 -27.99
N GLN A 134 24.61 12.27 -29.30
CA GLN A 134 25.74 11.88 -30.15
C GLN A 134 26.86 12.96 -30.27
N ASP A 135 26.72 14.08 -29.55
CA ASP A 135 27.76 15.14 -29.48
C ASP A 135 28.59 15.12 -28.17
N ALA A 136 28.52 14.09 -27.35
CA ALA A 136 29.32 13.98 -26.10
C ALA A 136 29.89 12.58 -25.91
N ASP A 137 31.16 12.50 -26.16
CA ASP A 137 32.26 11.57 -25.81
C ASP A 137 31.95 10.24 -25.11
N ASP A 138 32.50 9.19 -25.74
CA ASP A 138 32.34 7.75 -25.51
C ASP A 138 33.41 7.24 -24.51
N THR A 139 33.05 6.93 -23.25
CA THR A 139 33.77 5.93 -22.42
C THR A 139 33.04 5.60 -21.11
N ALA A 140 32.22 4.56 -21.03
CA ALA A 140 31.96 3.78 -19.80
C ALA A 140 31.24 2.47 -20.10
N HIS A 141 31.70 1.37 -19.52
CA HIS A 141 31.19 0.03 -19.65
C HIS A 141 29.88 -0.16 -18.85
N GLY A 142 28.81 -0.11 -19.54
CA GLY A 142 27.42 -0.32 -19.14
C GLY A 142 26.58 0.35 -20.23
N GLY A 143 25.76 -0.42 -20.99
CA GLY A 143 25.14 0.11 -22.20
C GLY A 143 24.50 1.48 -21.95
N PRO A 144 24.74 2.49 -22.80
CA PRO A 144 24.37 3.89 -22.57
C PRO A 144 22.87 4.13 -22.30
N GLY A 145 22.01 3.19 -22.68
CA GLY A 145 20.58 3.25 -22.45
C GLY A 145 20.13 3.00 -21.00
N SER A 146 20.90 2.33 -20.16
CA SER A 146 20.51 2.00 -18.76
C SER A 146 20.79 3.17 -17.81
N ALA A 147 21.96 3.79 -17.90
CA ALA A 147 22.34 4.93 -17.07
C ALA A 147 21.50 6.19 -17.36
N LEU A 148 21.21 6.46 -18.66
CA LEU A 148 20.36 7.57 -19.08
C LEU A 148 18.89 7.40 -18.64
N ARG A 149 18.38 6.16 -18.60
CA ARG A 149 17.03 5.87 -18.09
C ARG A 149 16.94 6.12 -16.59
N SER A 150 17.92 5.65 -15.82
CA SER A 150 17.97 5.85 -14.36
C SER A 150 17.99 7.35 -14.03
N GLY A 151 18.87 8.12 -14.64
CA GLY A 151 18.98 9.56 -14.37
C GLY A 151 17.73 10.37 -14.75
N ARG A 152 17.02 9.98 -15.83
CA ARG A 152 15.74 10.62 -16.20
C ARG A 152 14.65 10.33 -15.18
N ASP A 153 14.51 9.08 -14.80
CA ASP A 153 13.46 8.65 -13.88
C ASP A 153 13.68 9.24 -12.48
N ASP A 154 14.93 9.37 -12.06
CA ASP A 154 15.29 10.02 -10.80
C ASP A 154 15.00 11.53 -10.85
N ALA A 155 15.29 12.20 -11.96
CA ALA A 155 14.94 13.61 -12.15
C ALA A 155 13.41 13.85 -12.13
N ILE A 156 12.62 12.91 -12.67
CA ILE A 156 11.15 12.98 -12.63
C ILE A 156 10.65 12.81 -11.19
N ARG A 157 11.17 11.82 -10.45
CA ARG A 157 10.81 11.61 -9.03
C ARG A 157 11.18 12.83 -8.18
N GLU A 158 12.36 13.39 -8.40
CA GLU A 158 12.80 14.60 -7.72
C GLU A 158 11.89 15.79 -8.04
N ALA A 159 11.52 16.01 -9.31
CA ALA A 159 10.61 17.07 -9.71
C ALA A 159 9.22 16.94 -9.07
N LEU A 160 8.69 15.72 -8.97
CA LEU A 160 7.42 15.44 -8.25
C LEU A 160 7.53 15.75 -6.76
N LEU A 161 8.64 15.35 -6.11
CA LEU A 161 8.87 15.66 -4.70
C LEU A 161 8.99 17.17 -4.46
N GLN A 162 9.79 17.86 -5.25
CA GLN A 162 9.94 19.32 -5.17
C GLN A 162 8.62 20.04 -5.45
N GLY A 163 7.81 19.52 -6.38
CA GLY A 163 6.46 20.00 -6.63
C GLY A 163 5.55 19.88 -5.42
N ALA A 164 5.58 18.73 -4.74
CA ALA A 164 4.82 18.51 -3.50
C ALA A 164 5.27 19.45 -2.38
N LEU A 165 6.57 19.66 -2.20
CA LEU A 165 7.13 20.60 -1.21
C LEU A 165 6.73 22.04 -1.52
N THR A 166 6.83 22.45 -2.78
CA THR A 166 6.37 23.78 -3.21
C THR A 166 4.88 23.99 -2.95
N LEU A 167 4.07 22.93 -3.12
CA LEU A 167 2.64 23.00 -2.85
C LEU A 167 2.34 23.17 -1.35
N VAL A 168 3.14 22.56 -0.44
CA VAL A 168 3.04 22.81 1.00
C VAL A 168 3.18 24.30 1.31
N GLU A 169 4.21 24.95 0.74
CA GLU A 169 4.48 26.36 0.93
C GLU A 169 3.34 27.25 0.37
N ARG A 170 2.90 26.96 -0.85
CA ARG A 170 1.82 27.71 -1.52
C ARG A 170 0.50 27.64 -0.78
N LEU A 171 0.16 26.48 -0.24
CA LEU A 171 -1.07 26.27 0.53
C LEU A 171 -0.94 26.71 1.99
N GLY A 172 0.27 26.97 2.48
CA GLY A 172 0.54 27.33 3.87
C GLY A 172 0.12 26.23 4.86
N VAL A 173 0.28 24.96 4.46
CA VAL A 173 -0.05 23.78 5.28
C VAL A 173 1.13 23.39 6.15
N SER A 174 0.87 22.62 7.22
CA SER A 174 1.88 22.30 8.24
C SER A 174 2.99 21.38 7.76
N SER A 175 2.69 20.46 6.83
CA SER A 175 3.58 19.34 6.52
C SER A 175 3.21 18.60 5.23
N LEU A 176 4.17 17.83 4.73
CA LEU A 176 3.99 16.77 3.73
C LEU A 176 4.37 15.43 4.38
N HIS A 177 3.51 14.44 4.25
CA HIS A 177 3.78 13.06 4.63
C HIS A 177 3.70 12.18 3.39
N VAL A 178 4.64 11.22 3.25
CA VAL A 178 4.59 10.17 2.23
C VAL A 178 4.56 8.84 2.95
N ASN A 179 3.42 8.15 2.87
CA ASN A 179 3.17 6.92 3.62
C ASN A 179 3.34 5.68 2.74
N PHE A 180 4.00 4.66 3.29
CA PHE A 180 4.26 3.36 2.67
C PHE A 180 4.95 3.45 1.29
N PRO A 181 5.94 4.35 1.10
CA PRO A 181 6.75 4.36 -0.11
C PRO A 181 7.61 3.08 -0.18
N THR A 182 8.19 2.81 -1.35
CA THR A 182 9.25 1.83 -1.47
C THR A 182 10.48 2.27 -0.67
N GLU A 183 11.33 1.32 -0.27
CA GLU A 183 12.58 1.64 0.45
C GLU A 183 13.48 2.58 -0.36
N LEU A 184 13.53 2.38 -1.69
CA LEU A 184 14.30 3.24 -2.59
C LEU A 184 13.81 4.69 -2.54
N GLU A 185 12.50 4.91 -2.66
CA GLU A 185 11.91 6.25 -2.56
C GLU A 185 12.10 6.85 -1.17
N TRP A 186 11.98 6.04 -0.12
CA TRP A 186 12.19 6.48 1.26
C TRP A 186 13.64 6.98 1.48
N ARG A 187 14.63 6.26 0.94
CA ARG A 187 16.04 6.67 1.00
C ARG A 187 16.27 7.98 0.25
N ALA A 188 15.75 8.10 -0.97
CA ALA A 188 15.86 9.33 -1.76
C ALA A 188 15.20 10.53 -1.06
N MET A 189 14.01 10.35 -0.46
CA MET A 189 13.37 11.40 0.33
C MET A 189 14.16 11.77 1.59
N THR A 190 14.80 10.80 2.24
CA THR A 190 15.68 11.06 3.39
C THR A 190 16.89 11.88 2.99
N GLU A 191 17.52 11.56 1.88
CA GLU A 191 18.64 12.33 1.30
C GLU A 191 18.20 13.74 0.89
N ALA A 192 16.96 13.92 0.45
CA ALA A 192 16.35 15.21 0.18
C ALA A 192 15.93 15.99 1.45
N GLY A 193 16.16 15.45 2.65
CA GLY A 193 15.96 16.12 3.94
C GLY A 193 14.60 15.89 4.61
N LEU A 194 13.79 14.96 4.14
CA LEU A 194 12.59 14.52 4.85
C LEU A 194 12.96 13.67 6.06
N LEU A 195 12.19 13.77 7.13
CA LEU A 195 12.37 12.96 8.34
C LEU A 195 11.96 11.51 8.08
N PRO A 196 12.89 10.54 8.19
CA PRO A 196 12.58 9.15 7.94
C PRO A 196 11.91 8.49 9.15
N ARG A 197 10.86 7.70 8.90
CA ARG A 197 10.20 6.86 9.89
C ARG A 197 10.16 5.41 9.41
N ARG A 198 10.25 4.46 10.34
CA ARG A 198 10.02 3.03 10.12
C ARG A 198 8.95 2.54 11.06
N ASP A 199 8.18 1.54 10.59
CA ASP A 199 7.22 0.80 11.38
C ASP A 199 7.26 -0.68 10.96
N ILE A 200 6.46 -1.53 11.58
CA ILE A 200 6.48 -2.97 11.38
C ILE A 200 5.16 -3.42 10.73
N GLN A 201 5.27 -4.22 9.68
CA GLN A 201 4.19 -5.06 9.19
C GLN A 201 4.62 -6.52 9.16
N PHE A 202 3.65 -7.43 9.00
CA PHE A 202 3.90 -8.86 9.00
C PHE A 202 3.65 -9.42 7.59
N ILE A 203 4.69 -10.00 7.00
CA ILE A 203 4.69 -10.49 5.62
C ILE A 203 5.06 -11.98 5.62
N TRP A 204 4.24 -12.80 4.97
CA TRP A 204 4.63 -14.15 4.62
C TRP A 204 5.36 -14.13 3.28
N ARG A 205 6.47 -14.89 3.18
CA ARG A 205 7.26 -15.02 1.95
C ARG A 205 7.24 -16.46 1.46
N ASN A 206 7.09 -16.61 0.16
CA ASN A 206 7.21 -17.90 -0.49
C ASN A 206 8.70 -18.21 -0.74
N GLU A 207 9.26 -19.10 0.05
CA GLU A 207 10.65 -19.56 -0.06
C GLU A 207 10.78 -20.72 -1.05
N GLY A 208 9.95 -20.74 -2.10
CA GLY A 208 9.95 -21.80 -3.12
C GLY A 208 8.95 -22.92 -2.86
N TYR A 209 8.01 -22.74 -1.94
CA TYR A 209 6.94 -23.70 -1.66
C TYR A 209 6.05 -23.89 -2.88
N GLN A 210 5.79 -25.16 -3.23
CA GLN A 210 4.91 -25.56 -4.34
C GLN A 210 3.52 -25.93 -3.82
N THR A 211 3.41 -26.31 -2.53
CA THR A 211 2.18 -26.69 -1.85
C THR A 211 2.13 -26.08 -0.46
N PHE A 212 0.93 -25.99 0.11
CA PHE A 212 0.77 -25.59 1.51
C PHE A 212 1.47 -26.55 2.48
N ASP A 213 1.55 -27.84 2.15
CA ASP A 213 2.28 -28.82 2.97
C ASP A 213 3.80 -28.60 2.94
N ASP A 214 4.38 -28.08 1.85
CA ASP A 214 5.80 -27.67 1.81
C ASP A 214 6.05 -26.52 2.79
N PHE A 215 5.16 -25.52 2.79
CA PHE A 215 5.22 -24.45 3.78
C PHE A 215 5.10 -25.00 5.20
N LEU A 216 4.13 -25.87 5.47
CA LEU A 216 4.00 -26.52 6.79
C LEU A 216 5.27 -27.31 7.15
N ALA A 217 5.91 -27.96 6.20
CA ALA A 217 7.14 -28.71 6.43
C ALA A 217 8.30 -27.80 6.89
N ALA A 218 8.35 -26.55 6.49
CA ALA A 218 9.35 -25.58 6.95
C ALA A 218 9.15 -25.13 8.41
N LEU A 219 7.94 -25.29 8.96
CA LEU A 219 7.62 -24.88 10.31
C LEU A 219 8.07 -25.92 11.38
N SER A 220 8.20 -25.46 12.62
CA SER A 220 8.41 -26.33 13.78
C SER A 220 7.24 -27.31 13.94
N SER A 221 7.51 -28.51 14.53
CA SER A 221 6.51 -29.55 14.66
C SER A 221 5.25 -29.10 15.42
N ASN A 222 5.43 -28.30 16.46
CA ASN A 222 4.32 -27.77 17.24
C ASN A 222 3.45 -26.79 16.43
N ARG A 223 4.07 -25.86 15.69
CA ARG A 223 3.34 -24.88 14.86
C ARG A 223 2.57 -25.58 13.74
N ARG A 224 3.18 -26.55 13.08
CA ARG A 224 2.54 -27.38 12.06
C ARG A 224 1.29 -28.10 12.57
N LYS A 225 1.37 -28.71 13.77
CA LYS A 225 0.23 -29.36 14.42
C LYS A 225 -0.89 -28.37 14.75
N THR A 226 -0.53 -27.20 15.26
CA THR A 226 -1.47 -26.12 15.60
C THR A 226 -2.20 -25.64 14.36
N ILE A 227 -1.50 -25.32 13.28
CA ILE A 227 -2.12 -24.83 12.03
C ILE A 227 -3.06 -25.87 11.43
N ARG A 228 -2.65 -27.16 11.38
CA ARG A 228 -3.54 -28.23 10.90
C ARG A 228 -4.81 -28.38 11.73
N ARG A 229 -4.71 -28.20 13.03
CA ARG A 229 -5.88 -28.21 13.92
C ARG A 229 -6.78 -27.01 13.66
N GLU A 230 -6.23 -25.81 13.63
CA GLU A 230 -6.97 -24.56 13.39
C GLU A 230 -7.73 -24.62 12.06
N ARG A 231 -7.07 -25.05 10.96
CA ARG A 231 -7.71 -25.21 9.65
C ARG A 231 -8.86 -26.23 9.69
N ARG A 232 -8.64 -27.38 10.30
CA ARG A 232 -9.68 -28.42 10.39
C ARG A 232 -10.89 -27.95 11.18
N GLU A 233 -10.67 -27.24 12.30
CA GLU A 233 -11.76 -26.72 13.13
C GLU A 233 -12.51 -25.57 12.43
N ALA A 234 -11.79 -24.66 11.78
CA ALA A 234 -12.38 -23.54 11.05
C ALA A 234 -13.21 -23.98 9.83
N GLN A 235 -12.81 -25.07 9.17
CA GLN A 235 -13.49 -25.58 7.96
C GLN A 235 -14.67 -26.52 8.31
N ALA A 236 -14.83 -26.89 9.57
CA ALA A 236 -15.85 -27.87 9.95
C ALA A 236 -17.28 -27.35 9.69
N GLY A 237 -18.00 -28.01 8.77
CA GLY A 237 -19.36 -27.64 8.38
C GLY A 237 -19.46 -26.34 7.58
N LEU A 238 -18.35 -25.87 7.00
CA LEU A 238 -18.31 -24.69 6.12
C LEU A 238 -17.78 -25.07 4.74
N ASP A 239 -18.31 -24.43 3.73
CA ASP A 239 -17.75 -24.39 2.38
C ASP A 239 -16.97 -23.07 2.22
N ILE A 240 -15.67 -23.17 1.93
CA ILE A 240 -14.81 -22.02 1.76
C ILE A 240 -14.45 -21.90 0.27
N ARG A 241 -14.83 -20.78 -0.33
CA ARG A 241 -14.62 -20.49 -1.75
C ARG A 241 -13.70 -19.28 -1.91
N ILE A 242 -12.77 -19.35 -2.86
CA ILE A 242 -11.99 -18.20 -3.33
C ILE A 242 -12.59 -17.77 -4.66
N LEU A 243 -13.22 -16.63 -4.67
CA LEU A 243 -13.88 -16.05 -5.83
C LEU A 243 -12.95 -15.03 -6.50
N THR A 244 -12.81 -15.12 -7.83
CA THR A 244 -11.98 -14.20 -8.63
C THR A 244 -12.70 -13.86 -9.94
N GLY A 245 -12.41 -12.70 -10.53
CA GLY A 245 -12.95 -12.35 -11.83
C GLY A 245 -14.47 -12.40 -11.88
N ALA A 246 -15.00 -13.13 -12.87
CA ALA A 246 -16.46 -13.24 -13.12
C ALA A 246 -17.20 -14.07 -12.06
N ASP A 247 -16.50 -14.79 -11.18
CA ASP A 247 -17.15 -15.56 -10.10
C ASP A 247 -17.71 -14.64 -9.00
N ILE A 248 -17.22 -13.40 -8.93
CA ILE A 248 -17.66 -12.41 -7.94
C ILE A 248 -18.92 -11.71 -8.47
N THR A 249 -20.06 -11.94 -7.83
CA THR A 249 -21.33 -11.34 -8.18
C THR A 249 -21.70 -10.18 -7.26
N GLU A 250 -22.70 -9.37 -7.63
CA GLU A 250 -23.24 -8.32 -6.77
C GLU A 250 -23.75 -8.85 -5.42
N ALA A 251 -24.33 -10.05 -5.40
CA ALA A 251 -24.77 -10.68 -4.15
C ALA A 251 -23.59 -11.00 -3.22
N HIS A 252 -22.42 -11.36 -3.75
CA HIS A 252 -21.21 -11.54 -2.97
C HIS A 252 -20.72 -10.21 -2.37
N TRP A 253 -20.80 -9.11 -3.13
CA TRP A 253 -20.46 -7.78 -2.63
C TRP A 253 -21.44 -7.28 -1.57
N ASP A 254 -22.74 -7.56 -1.69
CA ASP A 254 -23.73 -7.21 -0.68
C ASP A 254 -23.45 -7.93 0.64
N ALA A 255 -23.17 -9.23 0.57
CA ALA A 255 -22.83 -10.03 1.74
C ALA A 255 -21.50 -9.54 2.37
N PHE A 256 -20.46 -9.34 1.56
CA PHE A 256 -19.17 -8.86 2.05
C PHE A 256 -19.28 -7.47 2.69
N PHE A 257 -20.04 -6.57 2.10
CA PHE A 257 -20.27 -5.24 2.67
C PHE A 257 -20.98 -5.31 4.03
N ALA A 258 -21.95 -6.22 4.20
CA ALA A 258 -22.58 -6.45 5.50
C ALA A 258 -21.56 -6.93 6.55
N PHE A 259 -20.64 -7.84 6.19
CA PHE A 259 -19.54 -8.29 7.07
C PHE A 259 -18.59 -7.16 7.44
N TYR A 260 -18.22 -6.34 6.45
CA TYR A 260 -17.34 -5.21 6.62
C TYR A 260 -17.91 -4.17 7.59
N MET A 261 -19.19 -3.84 7.42
CA MET A 261 -19.90 -2.89 8.28
C MET A 261 -20.00 -3.40 9.71
N ASP A 262 -20.45 -4.64 9.93
CA ASP A 262 -20.59 -5.22 11.26
C ASP A 262 -19.25 -5.30 12.01
N THR A 263 -18.18 -5.71 11.34
CA THR A 263 -16.85 -5.77 11.94
C THR A 263 -16.27 -4.38 12.22
N GLY A 264 -16.54 -3.42 11.35
CA GLY A 264 -16.13 -2.03 11.52
C GLY A 264 -16.78 -1.39 12.73
N ASP A 265 -18.08 -1.51 12.86
CA ASP A 265 -18.86 -0.95 13.98
C ASP A 265 -18.42 -1.53 15.33
N ARG A 266 -18.07 -2.82 15.38
CA ARG A 266 -17.61 -3.48 16.62
C ARG A 266 -16.18 -3.08 17.02
N LYS A 267 -15.29 -2.77 16.09
CA LYS A 267 -13.84 -2.63 16.37
C LYS A 267 -13.31 -1.21 16.30
N TRP A 268 -13.74 -0.43 15.31
CA TRP A 268 -13.04 0.78 14.89
C TRP A 268 -13.94 2.02 14.75
N GLY A 269 -15.23 1.90 15.03
CA GLY A 269 -16.21 2.91 14.69
C GLY A 269 -16.61 2.83 13.20
N ARG A 270 -16.87 4.01 12.57
CA ARG A 270 -17.44 4.03 11.22
C ARG A 270 -16.45 3.53 10.15
N PRO A 271 -16.81 2.51 9.34
CA PRO A 271 -16.02 2.06 8.20
C PRO A 271 -15.81 3.17 7.16
N TYR A 272 -14.65 3.17 6.49
CA TYR A 272 -14.28 4.22 5.53
C TYR A 272 -14.86 4.02 4.13
N LEU A 273 -14.96 2.76 3.67
CA LEU A 273 -15.35 2.41 2.31
C LEU A 273 -16.86 2.28 2.19
N THR A 274 -17.43 2.84 1.13
CA THR A 274 -18.85 2.72 0.83
C THR A 274 -19.17 1.43 0.06
N ARG A 275 -20.45 1.03 -0.02
CA ARG A 275 -20.85 -0.10 -0.87
C ARG A 275 -20.50 0.13 -2.35
N ASP A 276 -20.58 1.38 -2.82
CA ASP A 276 -20.24 1.76 -4.19
C ASP A 276 -18.76 1.56 -4.52
N PHE A 277 -17.85 1.70 -3.53
CA PHE A 277 -16.45 1.35 -3.73
C PHE A 277 -16.29 -0.11 -4.17
N PHE A 278 -16.95 -1.04 -3.46
CA PHE A 278 -16.86 -2.48 -3.78
C PHE A 278 -17.46 -2.81 -5.15
N ALA A 279 -18.57 -2.17 -5.52
CA ALA A 279 -19.13 -2.31 -6.85
C ALA A 279 -18.17 -1.86 -7.96
N ARG A 280 -17.51 -0.71 -7.76
CA ARG A 280 -16.55 -0.14 -8.71
C ARG A 280 -15.32 -1.01 -8.90
N VAL A 281 -14.67 -1.44 -7.80
CA VAL A 281 -13.50 -2.33 -7.91
C VAL A 281 -13.90 -3.70 -8.49
N GLY A 282 -15.09 -4.21 -8.16
CA GLY A 282 -15.64 -5.42 -8.76
C GLY A 282 -15.85 -5.31 -10.26
N ALA A 283 -16.29 -4.14 -10.74
CA ALA A 283 -16.53 -3.91 -12.17
C ALA A 283 -15.23 -3.69 -12.97
N SER A 284 -14.23 -3.00 -12.39
CA SER A 284 -13.04 -2.56 -13.13
C SER A 284 -11.77 -3.36 -12.83
N MET A 285 -11.72 -4.07 -11.71
CA MET A 285 -10.54 -4.76 -11.21
C MET A 285 -10.80 -6.22 -10.80
N ALA A 286 -11.88 -6.85 -11.26
CA ALA A 286 -12.28 -8.19 -10.86
C ALA A 286 -11.12 -9.22 -10.94
N ASP A 287 -10.30 -9.15 -11.99
CA ASP A 287 -9.14 -10.03 -12.19
C ASP A 287 -7.99 -9.78 -11.20
N ARG A 288 -8.03 -8.67 -10.49
CA ARG A 288 -7.08 -8.29 -9.44
C ARG A 288 -7.63 -8.53 -8.04
N ILE A 289 -8.74 -9.22 -7.89
CA ILE A 289 -9.40 -9.50 -6.62
C ILE A 289 -9.43 -11.00 -6.35
N ALA A 290 -9.12 -11.37 -5.11
CA ALA A 290 -9.38 -12.68 -4.53
C ALA A 290 -10.26 -12.48 -3.29
N LEU A 291 -11.55 -12.76 -3.43
CA LEU A 291 -12.53 -12.68 -2.35
C LEU A 291 -12.71 -14.07 -1.75
N VAL A 292 -12.17 -14.28 -0.56
CA VAL A 292 -12.31 -15.54 0.18
C VAL A 292 -13.58 -15.47 1.02
N MET A 293 -14.52 -16.37 0.78
CA MET A 293 -15.82 -16.39 1.48
C MET A 293 -16.07 -17.74 2.11
N ALA A 294 -16.65 -17.73 3.30
CA ALA A 294 -17.15 -18.92 4.01
C ALA A 294 -18.67 -18.96 3.93
N PHE A 295 -19.19 -20.15 3.60
CA PHE A 295 -20.62 -20.40 3.49
C PHE A 295 -21.03 -21.51 4.46
N ARG A 296 -22.21 -21.34 5.06
CA ARG A 296 -22.92 -22.35 5.81
C ARG A 296 -24.25 -22.61 5.11
N ASP A 297 -24.47 -23.83 4.64
CA ASP A 297 -25.69 -24.20 3.89
C ASP A 297 -26.01 -23.16 2.79
N ASP A 298 -25.00 -22.86 1.94
CA ASP A 298 -25.02 -21.85 0.88
C ASP A 298 -25.26 -20.38 1.33
N THR A 299 -25.36 -20.14 2.63
CA THR A 299 -25.45 -18.77 3.17
C THR A 299 -24.06 -18.24 3.50
N PRO A 300 -23.64 -17.08 2.93
CA PRO A 300 -22.35 -16.48 3.24
C PRO A 300 -22.35 -15.91 4.67
N ILE A 301 -21.34 -16.29 5.47
CA ILE A 301 -21.24 -15.90 6.89
C ILE A 301 -20.01 -15.06 7.21
N ALA A 302 -18.98 -15.13 6.39
CA ALA A 302 -17.74 -14.38 6.57
C ALA A 302 -17.00 -14.19 5.25
N GLY A 303 -16.12 -13.19 5.18
CA GLY A 303 -15.30 -12.95 4.00
C GLY A 303 -14.01 -12.18 4.29
N ALA A 304 -13.00 -12.41 3.44
CA ALA A 304 -11.74 -11.68 3.42
C ALA A 304 -11.44 -11.20 1.99
N LEU A 305 -11.29 -9.89 1.83
CA LEU A 305 -10.96 -9.26 0.56
C LEU A 305 -9.45 -9.13 0.42
N ASN A 306 -8.92 -9.64 -0.69
CA ASN A 306 -7.53 -9.52 -1.06
C ASN A 306 -7.40 -8.90 -2.45
N PHE A 307 -6.31 -8.14 -2.67
CA PHE A 307 -5.93 -7.64 -3.99
C PHE A 307 -4.69 -8.37 -4.51
N ILE A 308 -4.69 -8.68 -5.80
CA ILE A 308 -3.62 -9.41 -6.48
C ILE A 308 -2.71 -8.40 -7.19
N GLY A 309 -1.47 -8.29 -6.73
CA GLY A 309 -0.42 -7.55 -7.39
C GLY A 309 0.41 -8.42 -8.33
N ARG A 310 1.49 -7.87 -8.87
CA ARG A 310 2.40 -8.60 -9.76
C ARG A 310 3.03 -9.82 -9.08
N ASP A 311 3.46 -9.66 -7.84
CA ASP A 311 4.24 -10.64 -7.07
C ASP A 311 3.73 -10.84 -5.64
N ALA A 312 2.63 -10.16 -5.27
CA ALA A 312 2.09 -10.17 -3.92
C ALA A 312 0.57 -10.33 -3.90
N LEU A 313 0.07 -10.95 -2.83
CA LEU A 313 -1.32 -10.90 -2.42
C LEU A 313 -1.45 -9.97 -1.21
N TYR A 314 -2.36 -9.02 -1.29
CA TYR A 314 -2.59 -8.01 -0.26
C TYR A 314 -3.92 -8.24 0.44
N GLY A 315 -3.89 -8.79 1.67
CA GLY A 315 -5.06 -8.87 2.52
C GLY A 315 -5.50 -7.49 3.00
N ARG A 316 -6.79 -7.15 2.78
CA ARG A 316 -7.27 -5.79 3.07
C ARG A 316 -8.35 -5.75 4.13
N GLN A 317 -9.56 -6.17 3.82
CA GLN A 317 -10.70 -6.11 4.72
C GLN A 317 -11.17 -7.52 5.06
N TRP A 318 -11.65 -7.66 6.28
CA TRP A 318 -12.24 -8.87 6.82
C TRP A 318 -13.52 -8.53 7.55
N GLY A 319 -14.48 -9.44 7.49
CA GLY A 319 -15.66 -9.35 8.32
C GLY A 319 -16.39 -10.70 8.45
N ALA A 320 -17.20 -10.82 9.49
CA ALA A 320 -17.99 -12.01 9.76
C ALA A 320 -19.26 -11.65 10.56
N LEU A 321 -20.37 -12.28 10.23
CA LEU A 321 -21.63 -12.19 11.00
C LEU A 321 -21.74 -13.27 12.08
N GLU A 322 -20.98 -14.36 11.95
CA GLU A 322 -20.94 -15.46 12.91
C GLU A 322 -19.55 -15.61 13.53
N GLU A 323 -19.50 -15.92 14.82
CA GLU A 323 -18.26 -16.29 15.49
C GLU A 323 -17.99 -17.79 15.30
N VAL A 324 -17.00 -18.09 14.45
CA VAL A 324 -16.50 -19.45 14.23
C VAL A 324 -15.05 -19.51 14.67
N PRO A 325 -14.65 -20.46 15.53
CA PRO A 325 -13.28 -20.59 15.99
C PRO A 325 -12.28 -20.67 14.83
N PHE A 326 -11.24 -19.84 14.90
CA PHE A 326 -10.15 -19.78 13.92
C PHE A 326 -10.53 -19.35 12.49
N LEU A 327 -11.79 -19.03 12.19
CA LEU A 327 -12.23 -18.67 10.84
C LEU A 327 -11.49 -17.44 10.29
N HIS A 328 -11.23 -16.45 11.16
CA HIS A 328 -10.39 -15.31 10.78
C HIS A 328 -9.00 -15.74 10.29
N PHE A 329 -8.36 -16.68 10.97
CA PHE A 329 -7.03 -17.18 10.57
C PHE A 329 -7.11 -17.98 9.27
N GLU A 330 -8.16 -18.79 9.13
CA GLU A 330 -8.37 -19.57 7.91
C GLU A 330 -8.52 -18.66 6.68
N LEU A 331 -9.44 -17.68 6.72
CA LEU A 331 -9.74 -16.86 5.55
C LEU A 331 -8.65 -15.82 5.28
N CYS A 332 -8.10 -15.18 6.33
CA CYS A 332 -7.17 -14.07 6.15
C CYS A 332 -5.71 -14.52 5.97
N TYR A 333 -5.32 -15.69 6.47
CA TYR A 333 -3.92 -16.12 6.45
C TYR A 333 -3.72 -17.43 5.70
N TYR A 334 -4.43 -18.50 6.04
CA TYR A 334 -4.14 -19.80 5.45
C TYR A 334 -4.60 -19.90 4.00
N GLN A 335 -5.81 -19.44 3.70
CA GLN A 335 -6.31 -19.39 2.33
C GLN A 335 -5.50 -18.40 1.47
N ALA A 336 -5.04 -17.29 2.06
CA ALA A 336 -4.19 -16.32 1.36
C ALA A 336 -2.81 -16.92 1.00
N ILE A 337 -2.19 -17.68 1.92
CA ILE A 337 -0.93 -18.40 1.66
C ILE A 337 -1.13 -19.46 0.57
N ASP A 338 -2.17 -20.27 0.70
CA ASP A 338 -2.50 -21.35 -0.27
C ASP A 338 -2.72 -20.78 -1.67
N PHE A 339 -3.51 -19.70 -1.76
CA PHE A 339 -3.72 -18.97 -3.01
C PHE A 339 -2.41 -18.38 -3.58
N ALA A 340 -1.58 -17.76 -2.75
CA ALA A 340 -0.31 -17.20 -3.19
C ALA A 340 0.64 -18.27 -3.75
N ILE A 341 0.72 -19.42 -3.09
CA ILE A 341 1.50 -20.58 -3.58
C ILE A 341 0.96 -21.05 -4.93
N SER A 342 -0.36 -21.26 -5.05
CA SER A 342 -0.98 -21.76 -6.28
C SER A 342 -0.81 -20.81 -7.48
N ARG A 343 -0.66 -19.52 -7.22
CA ARG A 343 -0.43 -18.48 -8.24
C ARG A 343 1.03 -18.12 -8.44
N GLY A 344 1.97 -18.76 -7.72
CA GLY A 344 3.39 -18.45 -7.81
C GLY A 344 3.76 -17.06 -7.30
N LEU A 345 2.94 -16.47 -6.42
CA LEU A 345 3.23 -15.17 -5.81
C LEU A 345 4.34 -15.31 -4.76
N SER A 346 5.19 -14.30 -4.67
CA SER A 346 6.36 -14.31 -3.79
C SER A 346 6.03 -13.99 -2.34
N ARG A 347 4.90 -13.30 -2.06
CA ARG A 347 4.54 -12.88 -0.70
C ARG A 347 3.06 -12.65 -0.50
N VAL A 348 2.66 -12.67 0.79
CA VAL A 348 1.35 -12.21 1.27
C VAL A 348 1.56 -11.12 2.31
N GLU A 349 0.92 -9.97 2.10
CA GLU A 349 0.89 -8.86 3.04
C GLU A 349 -0.47 -8.83 3.76
N ALA A 350 -0.47 -9.08 5.07
CA ALA A 350 -1.70 -9.25 5.85
C ALA A 350 -2.07 -8.01 6.70
N GLY A 351 -1.58 -6.82 6.32
CA GLY A 351 -1.85 -5.56 7.02
C GLY A 351 -1.01 -5.34 8.29
N ALA A 352 -1.22 -4.18 8.93
CA ALA A 352 -0.28 -3.57 9.87
C ALA A 352 -0.24 -4.16 11.28
N GLN A 353 -1.21 -4.86 11.81
CA GLN A 353 -1.26 -5.25 13.23
C GLN A 353 -1.32 -6.75 13.46
N GLY A 354 -0.78 -7.19 14.60
CA GLY A 354 -1.02 -8.50 15.17
C GLY A 354 0.16 -9.47 15.17
N GLU A 355 0.88 -9.54 16.28
CA GLU A 355 1.97 -10.51 16.53
C GLU A 355 1.52 -11.97 16.38
N HIS A 356 0.21 -12.26 16.55
CA HIS A 356 -0.36 -13.60 16.32
C HIS A 356 -0.10 -14.10 14.88
N LYS A 357 0.20 -13.22 13.93
CA LYS A 357 0.59 -13.56 12.56
C LYS A 357 1.92 -14.30 12.50
N ILE A 358 2.87 -13.99 13.41
CA ILE A 358 4.17 -14.66 13.48
C ILE A 358 3.99 -16.16 13.63
N ALA A 359 3.13 -16.57 14.55
CA ALA A 359 2.84 -17.98 14.78
C ALA A 359 2.31 -18.72 13.52
N ARG A 360 1.89 -18.00 12.50
CA ARG A 360 1.32 -18.48 11.23
C ARG A 360 2.22 -18.25 10.02
N GLY A 361 3.51 -17.94 10.28
CA GLY A 361 4.52 -17.86 9.25
C GLY A 361 4.78 -16.46 8.69
N TYR A 362 4.06 -15.45 9.14
CA TYR A 362 4.30 -14.06 8.75
C TYR A 362 5.38 -13.45 9.65
N LEU A 363 6.48 -13.04 9.05
CA LEU A 363 7.59 -12.44 9.80
C LEU A 363 7.50 -10.90 9.77
N PRO A 364 8.03 -10.22 10.81
CA PRO A 364 8.10 -8.78 10.83
C PRO A 364 8.95 -8.28 9.66
N SER A 365 8.47 -7.25 9.00
CA SER A 365 9.12 -6.61 7.86
C SER A 365 8.98 -5.10 7.98
N PRO A 366 10.03 -4.31 7.65
CA PRO A 366 9.96 -2.87 7.77
C PRO A 366 9.00 -2.28 6.76
N VAL A 367 8.26 -1.26 7.18
CA VAL A 367 7.53 -0.33 6.32
C VAL A 367 7.98 1.08 6.62
N TYR A 368 7.81 1.96 5.66
CA TYR A 368 8.45 3.26 5.65
C TYR A 368 7.44 4.38 5.54
N SER A 369 7.79 5.53 6.11
CA SER A 369 7.18 6.82 5.79
C SER A 369 8.22 7.93 5.88
N ALA A 370 7.97 9.03 5.17
CA ALA A 370 8.85 10.18 5.17
C ALA A 370 8.03 11.45 5.43
N HIS A 371 8.57 12.39 6.23
CA HIS A 371 7.83 13.52 6.74
C HIS A 371 8.61 14.81 6.58
N TRP A 372 8.03 15.80 5.92
CA TRP A 372 8.53 17.15 5.91
C TRP A 372 7.61 18.04 6.75
N ILE A 373 8.16 18.79 7.68
CA ILE A 373 7.43 19.66 8.61
C ILE A 373 7.94 21.07 8.45
N ALA A 374 7.04 22.01 8.17
CA ALA A 374 7.38 23.41 7.88
C ALA A 374 7.98 24.13 9.08
N ASP A 375 7.33 24.00 10.27
CA ASP A 375 7.72 24.69 11.47
C ASP A 375 8.88 23.97 12.20
N PRO A 376 10.06 24.61 12.32
CA PRO A 376 11.19 24.02 13.05
C PRO A 376 10.84 23.70 14.52
N ALA A 377 9.94 24.45 15.15
CA ALA A 377 9.53 24.21 16.54
C ALA A 377 8.80 22.89 16.73
N LEU A 378 8.14 22.36 15.66
CA LEU A 378 7.58 21.01 15.64
C LEU A 378 8.58 20.01 15.04
N ARG A 379 9.25 20.37 13.95
CA ARG A 379 10.16 19.47 13.20
C ARG A 379 11.27 18.90 14.08
N ASP A 380 11.93 19.75 14.88
CA ASP A 380 13.10 19.31 15.63
C ASP A 380 12.77 18.34 16.78
N PRO A 381 11.70 18.52 17.57
CA PRO A 381 11.21 17.49 18.49
C PRO A 381 10.81 16.18 17.80
N VAL A 382 10.11 16.26 16.67
CA VAL A 382 9.70 15.07 15.91
C VAL A 382 10.93 14.32 15.37
N ALA A 383 11.94 15.03 14.86
CA ALA A 383 13.19 14.41 14.39
C ALA A 383 13.85 13.57 15.49
N ARG A 384 14.01 14.15 16.69
CA ARG A 384 14.57 13.44 17.85
C ARG A 384 13.74 12.23 18.28
N TYR A 385 12.41 12.37 18.26
CA TYR A 385 11.51 11.27 18.56
C TYR A 385 11.68 10.12 17.56
N LEU A 386 11.71 10.43 16.26
CA LEU A 386 11.85 9.45 15.18
C LEU A 386 13.22 8.73 15.21
N ASP A 387 14.28 9.41 15.62
CA ASP A 387 15.59 8.77 15.80
C ASP A 387 15.57 7.68 16.88
N ASN A 388 14.84 7.90 17.96
CA ASN A 388 14.67 6.91 19.02
C ASN A 388 13.70 5.79 18.61
N GLU A 389 12.58 6.15 17.97
CA GLU A 389 11.56 5.20 17.48
C GLU A 389 12.19 4.20 16.49
N ARG A 390 12.98 4.66 15.50
CA ARG A 390 13.63 3.78 14.53
C ARG A 390 14.52 2.73 15.18
N ARG A 391 15.33 3.13 16.20
CA ARG A 391 16.17 2.18 16.95
C ARG A 391 15.36 1.16 17.73
N ALA A 392 14.25 1.60 18.33
CA ALA A 392 13.34 0.70 19.05
C ALA A 392 12.67 -0.30 18.08
N VAL A 393 12.16 0.16 16.94
CA VAL A 393 11.56 -0.67 15.91
C VAL A 393 12.56 -1.71 15.36
N GLU A 394 13.80 -1.33 15.11
CA GLU A 394 14.85 -2.27 14.65
C GLU A 394 15.12 -3.37 15.68
N ALA A 395 15.28 -2.99 16.96
CA ALA A 395 15.49 -3.95 18.05
C ALA A 395 14.29 -4.87 18.26
N GLU A 396 13.08 -4.33 18.15
CA GLU A 396 11.84 -5.11 18.26
C GLU A 396 11.70 -6.12 17.12
N MET A 397 11.96 -5.72 15.88
CA MET A 397 11.95 -6.64 14.73
C MET A 397 12.96 -7.77 14.88
N GLU A 398 14.17 -7.47 15.33
CA GLU A 398 15.21 -8.48 15.57
C GLU A 398 14.78 -9.47 16.65
N ALA A 399 14.25 -8.97 17.78
CA ALA A 399 13.75 -9.81 18.87
C ALA A 399 12.60 -10.71 18.39
N MET A 400 11.59 -10.15 17.71
CA MET A 400 10.47 -10.93 17.16
C MET A 400 10.96 -12.01 16.19
N THR A 401 11.89 -11.70 15.30
CA THR A 401 12.41 -12.64 14.31
C THR A 401 13.20 -13.77 14.97
N THR A 402 13.97 -13.47 16.01
CA THR A 402 14.85 -14.43 16.68
C THR A 402 14.09 -15.32 17.65
N GLU A 403 13.16 -14.72 18.43
CA GLU A 403 12.51 -15.41 19.55
C GLU A 403 11.19 -16.05 19.14
N LEU A 404 10.43 -15.43 18.26
CA LEU A 404 9.06 -15.83 17.94
C LEU A 404 8.91 -16.55 16.60
N SER A 405 9.98 -16.65 15.80
CA SER A 405 9.93 -17.32 14.49
C SER A 405 9.32 -18.72 14.59
N PRO A 406 8.31 -19.04 13.77
CA PRO A 406 7.67 -20.34 13.78
C PRO A 406 8.45 -21.39 12.99
N TYR A 407 9.45 -20.96 12.23
CA TYR A 407 10.26 -21.81 11.37
C TYR A 407 11.24 -22.68 12.16
N ARG A 408 11.68 -23.77 11.55
CA ARG A 408 12.68 -24.65 12.17
C ARG A 408 14.00 -23.86 12.31
N LYS A 409 14.62 -23.97 13.49
CA LYS A 409 16.01 -23.57 13.63
C LYS A 409 16.85 -24.64 12.91
N GLY A 410 17.66 -24.20 11.94
CA GLY A 410 18.59 -25.07 11.23
C GLY A 410 19.62 -25.70 12.16
#